data_b1572d0be034ff5021c1f0465180bb60
#
_entry.id   b1572d0be034ff5021c1f0465180bb60
#
_cell.length_a   1.000
_cell.length_b   1.000
_cell.length_c   1.000
_cell.angle_alpha   90.00
_cell.angle_beta   90.00
_cell.angle_gamma   90.00
#
_symmetry.space_group_name_H-M   'P 1'
#
loop_
_entity.id
_entity.type
_entity.pdbx_description
1 polymer ?
#
loop_
_entity_poly.entity_id
_entity_poly.type
_entity_poly.pdbx_seq_one_letter_code
_entity_poly.pdbx_strand_id
1 'polypeptide(L)'
;HYSSRRQRQMCIRDRCLCGSAFKNKGVQCVLDAVINYLPSPDEVEAIKGVLEDEETEDQRSSSDEEPFSALAFKIATDPFVGTLTFIRVYSGVLSSGDSVYSPSRRSKERIGRMLQMHANNRTEISEVRAGDICAVIGLKDVSTGETLCDRDKAIILEKMTFPEPVISVAVEPKTKTDQEKMSTALGRLAQEDPSFRVNSDEESGQTIISGMGELHLDVIVDRMKREFDVEANIGKPQVAYRETIRQMVESEGKFVRQSGGKGQYGHVWIKIEPLVHEETEEEDIYV
;
A
#
# COMPACT_ATOMS: atom_id res chain seq x y z
N HIS A 1 -40.69 -3.07 5.97
CA HIS A 1 -41.04 -1.63 6.09
C HIS A 1 -40.10 -0.82 7.00
N TYR A 2 -39.41 -1.42 7.98
CA TYR A 2 -38.46 -0.72 8.85
C TYR A 2 -37.11 -0.39 8.11
N SER A 3 -36.61 -1.30 7.32
CA SER A 3 -35.34 -1.16 6.60
C SER A 3 -35.38 -0.02 5.56
N SER A 4 -36.48 0.08 4.80
CA SER A 4 -36.62 1.15 3.80
C SER A 4 -36.77 2.57 4.40
N ARG A 5 -37.24 2.68 5.65
CA ARG A 5 -37.28 3.96 6.38
C ARG A 5 -35.88 4.38 6.85
N ARG A 6 -35.06 3.41 7.35
CA ARG A 6 -33.68 3.66 7.78
C ARG A 6 -32.80 4.10 6.61
N GLN A 7 -32.87 3.41 5.46
CA GLN A 7 -32.13 3.77 4.26
C GLN A 7 -32.48 5.15 3.72
N ARG A 8 -33.80 5.50 3.65
CA ARG A 8 -34.21 6.83 3.20
C ARG A 8 -33.77 7.94 4.16
N GLN A 9 -33.69 7.69 5.47
CA GLN A 9 -33.23 8.69 6.43
C GLN A 9 -31.71 8.86 6.40
N MET A 10 -30.93 7.80 6.10
CA MET A 10 -29.48 7.89 5.92
C MET A 10 -29.09 8.71 4.68
N CYS A 11 -29.78 8.53 3.55
CA CYS A 11 -29.44 9.21 2.32
C CYS A 11 -29.89 10.68 2.24
N ILE A 12 -30.79 11.14 3.13
CA ILE A 12 -31.43 12.46 3.01
C ILE A 12 -30.94 13.46 4.06
N ARG A 13 -30.44 13.03 5.22
CA ARG A 13 -30.02 13.95 6.30
C ARG A 13 -28.84 13.40 7.08
N ASP A 14 -27.84 14.19 7.23
CA ASP A 14 -26.75 13.95 8.17
C ASP A 14 -27.27 14.00 9.61
N ARG A 15 -26.70 13.15 10.46
CA ARG A 15 -27.01 13.12 11.89
C ARG A 15 -25.81 13.69 12.65
N CYS A 16 -26.02 14.80 13.33
CA CYS A 16 -25.02 15.42 14.17
C CYS A 16 -25.30 15.13 15.63
N LEU A 17 -24.30 14.65 16.35
CA LEU A 17 -24.36 14.38 17.79
C LEU A 17 -23.24 15.16 18.48
N CYS A 18 -23.55 15.72 19.66
CA CYS A 18 -22.59 16.43 20.48
C CYS A 18 -22.19 15.58 21.68
N GLY A 19 -20.87 15.56 21.97
CA GLY A 19 -20.38 14.81 23.11
C GLY A 19 -18.95 15.17 23.47
N SER A 20 -18.48 14.63 24.58
CA SER A 20 -17.09 14.68 25.01
C SER A 20 -16.67 13.28 25.44
N ALA A 21 -15.99 12.56 24.55
CA ALA A 21 -15.53 11.20 24.81
C ALA A 21 -14.61 11.12 26.05
N PHE A 22 -13.70 12.08 26.17
CA PHE A 22 -12.79 12.19 27.32
C PHE A 22 -13.52 12.32 28.66
N LYS A 23 -14.68 13.00 28.69
CA LYS A 23 -15.51 13.18 29.88
C LYS A 23 -16.63 12.13 29.98
N ASN A 24 -16.65 11.14 29.07
CA ASN A 24 -17.68 10.12 28.95
C ASN A 24 -19.10 10.71 28.91
N LYS A 25 -19.30 11.82 28.18
CA LYS A 25 -20.60 12.45 27.99
C LYS A 25 -21.05 12.34 26.54
N GLY A 26 -22.32 11.94 26.34
CA GLY A 26 -22.90 11.79 25.00
C GLY A 26 -22.46 10.54 24.23
N VAL A 27 -21.60 9.69 24.78
CA VAL A 27 -21.11 8.45 24.12
C VAL A 27 -22.24 7.46 23.91
N GLN A 28 -23.11 7.27 24.90
CA GLN A 28 -24.27 6.39 24.79
C GLN A 28 -25.19 6.82 23.64
N CYS A 29 -25.46 8.13 23.52
CA CYS A 29 -26.28 8.64 22.41
C CYS A 29 -25.68 8.36 21.03
N VAL A 30 -24.35 8.34 20.91
CA VAL A 30 -23.66 7.95 19.65
C VAL A 30 -23.86 6.45 19.39
N LEU A 31 -23.67 5.60 20.41
CA LEU A 31 -23.88 4.16 20.28
C LEU A 31 -25.35 3.82 19.94
N ASP A 32 -26.30 4.47 20.58
CA ASP A 32 -27.72 4.33 20.25
C ASP A 32 -28.03 4.78 18.82
N ALA A 33 -27.39 5.85 18.35
CA ALA A 33 -27.53 6.31 16.98
C ALA A 33 -26.94 5.32 15.97
N VAL A 34 -25.81 4.68 16.28
CA VAL A 34 -25.24 3.62 15.45
C VAL A 34 -26.24 2.47 15.31
N ILE A 35 -26.78 1.97 16.43
CA ILE A 35 -27.77 0.88 16.43
C ILE A 35 -29.05 1.26 15.67
N ASN A 36 -29.52 2.51 15.84
CA ASN A 36 -30.79 2.94 15.27
C ASN A 36 -30.72 3.36 13.81
N TYR A 37 -29.58 3.80 13.32
CA TYR A 37 -29.47 4.45 12.01
C TYR A 37 -28.53 3.74 11.03
N LEU A 38 -27.49 3.03 11.48
CA LEU A 38 -26.63 2.29 10.57
C LEU A 38 -27.24 0.92 10.24
N PRO A 39 -27.20 0.48 8.97
CA PRO A 39 -27.66 -0.85 8.61
C PRO A 39 -26.69 -1.92 9.14
N SER A 40 -27.23 -3.06 9.53
CA SER A 40 -26.43 -4.26 9.78
C SER A 40 -25.98 -4.92 8.46
N PRO A 41 -24.97 -5.81 8.48
CA PRO A 41 -24.48 -6.46 7.26
C PRO A 41 -25.55 -7.24 6.48
N ASP A 42 -26.54 -7.77 7.14
CA ASP A 42 -27.68 -8.50 6.56
C ASP A 42 -28.78 -7.58 5.98
N GLU A 43 -28.77 -6.31 6.33
CA GLU A 43 -29.69 -5.30 5.78
C GLU A 43 -29.11 -4.58 4.54
N VAL A 44 -27.83 -4.81 4.19
CA VAL A 44 -27.17 -4.20 3.05
C VAL A 44 -27.29 -5.12 1.83
N GLU A 45 -27.33 -4.54 0.62
CA GLU A 45 -27.29 -5.31 -0.61
C GLU A 45 -26.01 -6.15 -0.72
N ALA A 46 -26.10 -7.27 -1.46
CA ALA A 46 -24.94 -8.12 -1.72
C ALA A 46 -23.78 -7.30 -2.30
N ILE A 47 -22.57 -7.57 -1.81
CA ILE A 47 -21.39 -6.89 -2.33
C ILE A 47 -21.08 -7.36 -3.75
N LYS A 48 -20.82 -6.41 -4.63
CA LYS A 48 -20.43 -6.68 -6.01
C LYS A 48 -18.94 -6.90 -6.13
N GLY A 49 -18.56 -7.72 -7.07
CA GLY A 49 -17.18 -7.97 -7.44
C GLY A 49 -17.11 -8.46 -8.88
N VAL A 50 -15.91 -8.77 -9.32
CA VAL A 50 -15.65 -9.36 -10.65
C VAL A 50 -14.90 -10.68 -10.48
N LEU A 51 -15.04 -11.58 -11.43
CA LEU A 51 -14.27 -12.80 -11.45
C LEU A 51 -12.82 -12.52 -11.86
N GLU A 52 -11.98 -13.55 -11.91
CA GLU A 52 -10.56 -13.43 -12.29
C GLU A 52 -10.33 -12.96 -13.75
N ASP A 53 -11.37 -13.01 -14.59
CA ASP A 53 -11.35 -12.47 -15.95
C ASP A 53 -11.49 -10.93 -16.00
N GLU A 54 -11.77 -10.30 -14.86
CA GLU A 54 -12.01 -8.85 -14.66
C GLU A 54 -13.19 -8.29 -15.48
N GLU A 55 -13.95 -9.12 -16.17
CA GLU A 55 -15.09 -8.72 -17.02
C GLU A 55 -16.43 -9.20 -16.46
N THR A 56 -16.46 -10.40 -15.89
CA THR A 56 -17.70 -11.02 -15.40
C THR A 56 -18.03 -10.52 -14.00
N GLU A 57 -19.17 -9.84 -13.86
CA GLU A 57 -19.68 -9.42 -12.56
C GLU A 57 -20.23 -10.61 -11.76
N ASP A 58 -19.92 -10.65 -10.48
CA ASP A 58 -20.46 -11.57 -9.49
C ASP A 58 -20.79 -10.81 -8.21
N GLN A 59 -21.53 -11.43 -7.30
CA GLN A 59 -21.91 -10.80 -6.03
C GLN A 59 -21.90 -11.82 -4.90
N ARG A 60 -21.69 -11.34 -3.68
CA ARG A 60 -21.73 -12.14 -2.45
C ARG A 60 -22.72 -11.53 -1.46
N SER A 61 -23.65 -12.36 -0.98
CA SER A 61 -24.57 -11.98 0.10
C SER A 61 -23.86 -12.13 1.44
N SER A 62 -24.24 -11.31 2.41
CA SER A 62 -23.73 -11.44 3.78
C SER A 62 -24.37 -12.66 4.46
N SER A 63 -23.81 -13.84 4.21
CA SER A 63 -24.27 -15.11 4.76
C SER A 63 -23.10 -16.04 5.04
N ASP A 64 -23.17 -16.80 6.12
CA ASP A 64 -22.19 -17.82 6.49
C ASP A 64 -22.19 -19.02 5.54
N GLU A 65 -23.27 -19.24 4.79
CA GLU A 65 -23.45 -20.37 3.85
C GLU A 65 -22.82 -20.06 2.48
N GLU A 66 -22.53 -18.80 2.20
CA GLU A 66 -21.88 -18.36 0.96
C GLU A 66 -20.38 -18.72 0.96
N PRO A 67 -19.75 -18.82 -0.22
CA PRO A 67 -18.29 -18.96 -0.32
C PRO A 67 -17.57 -17.81 0.39
N PHE A 68 -16.47 -18.12 1.07
CA PHE A 68 -15.71 -17.11 1.80
C PHE A 68 -15.22 -16.00 0.89
N SER A 69 -15.47 -14.76 1.32
CA SER A 69 -14.84 -13.56 0.73
C SER A 69 -14.62 -12.48 1.78
N ALA A 70 -13.45 -11.86 1.75
CA ALA A 70 -13.05 -10.80 2.66
C ALA A 70 -12.16 -9.77 1.96
N LEU A 71 -12.13 -8.56 2.47
CA LEU A 71 -11.25 -7.49 2.04
C LEU A 71 -10.21 -7.17 3.11
N ALA A 72 -8.94 -7.22 2.76
CA ALA A 72 -7.84 -6.72 3.59
C ALA A 72 -7.80 -5.20 3.48
N PHE A 73 -8.45 -4.49 4.41
CA PHE A 73 -8.63 -3.05 4.29
C PHE A 73 -7.59 -2.20 5.02
N LYS A 74 -6.78 -2.83 5.88
CA LYS A 74 -5.71 -2.17 6.61
C LYS A 74 -4.61 -3.14 7.00
N ILE A 75 -3.37 -2.69 6.87
CA ILE A 75 -2.20 -3.38 7.41
C ILE A 75 -1.57 -2.49 8.48
N ALA A 76 -1.13 -3.08 9.59
CA ALA A 76 -0.44 -2.38 10.65
C ALA A 76 0.72 -3.22 11.15
N THR A 77 1.83 -2.59 11.48
CA THR A 77 2.97 -3.24 12.11
C THR A 77 2.84 -3.16 13.62
N ASP A 78 2.93 -4.30 14.27
CA ASP A 78 2.91 -4.41 15.72
C ASP A 78 4.27 -4.88 16.22
N PRO A 79 4.85 -4.24 17.25
CA PRO A 79 6.20 -4.58 17.76
C PRO A 79 6.33 -6.01 18.30
N PHE A 80 5.21 -6.61 18.74
CA PHE A 80 5.22 -7.91 19.43
C PHE A 80 4.80 -9.08 18.55
N VAL A 81 3.86 -8.85 17.64
CA VAL A 81 3.30 -9.92 16.80
C VAL A 81 3.63 -9.78 15.32
N GLY A 82 4.31 -8.70 14.95
CA GLY A 82 4.65 -8.40 13.57
C GLY A 82 3.52 -7.77 12.77
N THR A 83 3.32 -8.23 11.54
CA THR A 83 2.29 -7.65 10.67
C THR A 83 0.90 -8.15 11.05
N LEU A 84 -0.01 -7.21 11.28
CA LEU A 84 -1.44 -7.40 11.49
C LEU A 84 -2.19 -6.98 10.23
N THR A 85 -2.88 -7.91 9.58
CA THR A 85 -3.76 -7.61 8.44
C THR A 85 -5.20 -7.58 8.93
N PHE A 86 -5.83 -6.42 8.89
CA PHE A 86 -7.25 -6.27 9.24
C PHE A 86 -8.10 -6.63 8.04
N ILE A 87 -8.98 -7.60 8.23
CA ILE A 87 -9.91 -8.06 7.21
C ILE A 87 -11.36 -7.80 7.63
N ARG A 88 -12.19 -7.44 6.66
CA ARG A 88 -13.65 -7.48 6.79
C ARG A 88 -14.18 -8.65 5.98
N VAL A 89 -14.87 -9.55 6.66
CA VAL A 89 -15.53 -10.69 6.02
C VAL A 89 -16.87 -10.24 5.45
N TYR A 90 -17.08 -10.47 4.17
CA TYR A 90 -18.33 -10.15 3.48
C TYR A 90 -19.24 -11.35 3.34
N SER A 91 -18.68 -12.54 3.18
CA SER A 91 -19.43 -13.80 3.05
C SER A 91 -18.64 -14.99 3.60
N GLY A 92 -19.33 -16.02 4.00
CA GLY A 92 -18.75 -17.26 4.48
C GLY A 92 -18.16 -17.19 5.88
N VAL A 93 -17.47 -18.25 6.26
CA VAL A 93 -16.81 -18.42 7.56
C VAL A 93 -15.35 -18.74 7.33
N LEU A 94 -14.47 -18.16 8.15
CA LEU A 94 -13.03 -18.41 8.12
C LEU A 94 -12.59 -18.91 9.49
N SER A 95 -11.82 -20.00 9.51
CA SER A 95 -11.25 -20.59 10.71
C SER A 95 -9.74 -20.43 10.77
N SER A 96 -9.21 -20.41 11.99
CA SER A 96 -7.76 -20.38 12.20
C SER A 96 -7.09 -21.63 11.61
N GLY A 97 -6.06 -21.44 10.80
CA GLY A 97 -5.37 -22.52 10.09
C GLY A 97 -5.87 -22.79 8.68
N ASP A 98 -6.99 -22.21 8.27
CA ASP A 98 -7.52 -22.32 6.91
C ASP A 98 -6.56 -21.67 5.90
N SER A 99 -6.81 -21.98 4.65
CA SER A 99 -6.08 -21.40 3.52
C SER A 99 -7.03 -20.60 2.67
N VAL A 100 -6.67 -19.35 2.41
CA VAL A 100 -7.39 -18.43 1.54
C VAL A 100 -6.61 -18.18 0.25
N TYR A 101 -7.28 -17.67 -0.74
CA TYR A 101 -6.71 -17.36 -2.04
C TYR A 101 -6.79 -15.86 -2.30
N SER A 102 -5.69 -15.27 -2.79
CA SER A 102 -5.65 -13.91 -3.30
C SER A 102 -5.73 -13.93 -4.83
N PRO A 103 -6.86 -13.54 -5.45
CA PRO A 103 -7.01 -13.55 -6.90
C PRO A 103 -6.04 -12.59 -7.60
N SER A 104 -5.81 -11.42 -7.02
CA SER A 104 -4.92 -10.40 -7.59
C SER A 104 -3.48 -10.87 -7.74
N ARG A 105 -3.00 -11.72 -6.84
CA ARG A 105 -1.64 -12.28 -6.85
C ARG A 105 -1.59 -13.73 -7.33
N ARG A 106 -2.74 -14.35 -7.50
CA ARG A 106 -2.87 -15.78 -7.82
C ARG A 106 -2.09 -16.68 -6.84
N SER A 107 -2.09 -16.28 -5.58
CA SER A 107 -1.35 -16.95 -4.51
C SER A 107 -2.28 -17.48 -3.42
N LYS A 108 -1.83 -18.55 -2.76
CA LYS A 108 -2.52 -19.14 -1.62
C LYS A 108 -1.83 -18.71 -0.35
N GLU A 109 -2.61 -18.14 0.57
CA GLU A 109 -2.15 -17.70 1.87
C GLU A 109 -2.75 -18.58 2.97
N ARG A 110 -1.96 -18.84 4.02
CA ARG A 110 -2.44 -19.58 5.18
C ARG A 110 -2.77 -18.62 6.33
N ILE A 111 -3.96 -18.74 6.85
CA ILE A 111 -4.39 -18.00 8.03
C ILE A 111 -3.65 -18.53 9.25
N GLY A 112 -2.92 -17.66 9.91
CA GLY A 112 -2.29 -17.97 11.18
C GLY A 112 -3.29 -17.81 12.33
N ARG A 113 -2.95 -16.95 13.29
CA ARG A 113 -3.86 -16.60 14.38
C ARG A 113 -4.79 -15.48 13.98
N MET A 114 -6.01 -15.52 14.45
CA MET A 114 -6.98 -14.46 14.27
C MET A 114 -7.26 -13.78 15.62
N LEU A 115 -7.34 -12.47 15.60
CA LEU A 115 -7.50 -11.64 16.77
C LEU A 115 -8.72 -10.72 16.63
N GLN A 116 -9.54 -10.69 17.63
CA GLN A 116 -10.50 -9.62 17.82
C GLN A 116 -9.82 -8.47 18.57
N MET A 117 -9.83 -7.30 17.95
CA MET A 117 -9.17 -6.13 18.49
C MET A 117 -10.16 -5.23 19.23
N HIS A 118 -9.80 -4.84 20.45
CA HIS A 118 -10.55 -3.88 21.25
C HIS A 118 -9.55 -2.85 21.83
N ALA A 119 -9.42 -1.71 21.20
CA ALA A 119 -8.33 -0.76 21.43
C ALA A 119 -6.97 -1.46 21.34
N ASN A 120 -6.18 -1.47 22.42
CA ASN A 120 -4.89 -2.18 22.49
C ASN A 120 -5.01 -3.63 22.98
N ASN A 121 -6.21 -4.06 23.37
CA ASN A 121 -6.45 -5.42 23.83
C ASN A 121 -6.66 -6.36 22.63
N ARG A 122 -6.11 -7.54 22.72
CA ARG A 122 -6.15 -8.59 21.69
C ARG A 122 -6.76 -9.84 22.30
N THR A 123 -7.84 -10.30 21.72
CA THR A 123 -8.48 -11.57 22.10
C THR A 123 -8.35 -12.52 20.92
N GLU A 124 -7.74 -13.68 21.15
CA GLU A 124 -7.63 -14.72 20.12
C GLU A 124 -8.99 -15.35 19.87
N ILE A 125 -9.35 -15.49 18.59
CA ILE A 125 -10.58 -16.10 18.12
C ILE A 125 -10.30 -17.26 17.19
N SER A 126 -11.13 -18.29 17.22
CA SER A 126 -10.98 -19.49 16.39
C SER A 126 -11.64 -19.37 15.03
N GLU A 127 -12.70 -18.58 14.93
CA GLU A 127 -13.46 -18.36 13.69
C GLU A 127 -13.97 -16.92 13.59
N VAL A 128 -14.25 -16.50 12.37
CA VAL A 128 -14.85 -15.22 12.03
C VAL A 128 -15.90 -15.44 10.93
N ARG A 129 -17.02 -14.69 10.99
CA ARG A 129 -18.20 -14.89 10.16
C ARG A 129 -18.50 -13.69 9.27
N ALA A 130 -19.46 -13.87 8.36
CA ALA A 130 -19.93 -12.81 7.47
C ALA A 130 -20.35 -11.57 8.27
N GLY A 131 -19.82 -10.40 7.89
CA GLY A 131 -20.05 -9.11 8.55
C GLY A 131 -19.04 -8.74 9.63
N ASP A 132 -18.21 -9.68 10.09
CA ASP A 132 -17.22 -9.45 11.13
C ASP A 132 -15.96 -8.75 10.60
N ILE A 133 -15.22 -8.14 11.53
CA ILE A 133 -13.88 -7.57 11.32
C ILE A 133 -12.93 -8.25 12.31
N CYS A 134 -11.81 -8.75 11.80
CA CYS A 134 -10.75 -9.28 12.65
C CYS A 134 -9.37 -8.88 12.13
N ALA A 135 -8.34 -9.05 12.96
CA ALA A 135 -6.95 -8.95 12.56
C ALA A 135 -6.34 -10.35 12.40
N VAL A 136 -5.69 -10.58 11.28
CA VAL A 136 -5.05 -11.85 10.96
C VAL A 136 -3.53 -11.68 11.04
N ILE A 137 -2.86 -12.65 11.67
CA ILE A 137 -1.42 -12.76 11.75
C ILE A 137 -0.94 -13.87 10.82
N GLY A 138 0.16 -13.63 10.10
CA GLY A 138 0.81 -14.65 9.31
C GLY A 138 0.58 -14.57 7.80
N LEU A 139 -0.21 -13.62 7.33
CA LEU A 139 -0.27 -13.29 5.90
C LEU A 139 1.03 -12.58 5.51
N LYS A 140 1.69 -13.07 4.44
CA LYS A 140 3.02 -12.59 4.04
C LYS A 140 2.96 -11.61 2.88
N ASP A 141 2.15 -11.94 1.89
CA ASP A 141 2.12 -11.25 0.60
C ASP A 141 0.75 -10.61 0.33
N VAL A 142 0.14 -10.01 1.34
CA VAL A 142 -1.14 -9.31 1.22
C VAL A 142 -0.92 -7.82 1.38
N SER A 143 -1.53 -7.03 0.49
CA SER A 143 -1.51 -5.57 0.55
C SER A 143 -2.88 -5.01 0.93
N THR A 144 -2.90 -3.75 1.37
CA THR A 144 -4.16 -3.05 1.65
C THR A 144 -5.00 -2.93 0.37
N GLY A 145 -6.27 -3.29 0.45
CA GLY A 145 -7.20 -3.30 -0.68
C GLY A 145 -7.28 -4.64 -1.42
N GLU A 146 -6.54 -5.67 -1.01
CA GLU A 146 -6.61 -6.99 -1.63
C GLU A 146 -7.78 -7.82 -1.12
N THR A 147 -8.37 -8.59 -2.03
CA THR A 147 -9.42 -9.56 -1.73
C THR A 147 -8.81 -10.91 -1.33
N LEU A 148 -9.37 -11.50 -0.29
CA LEU A 148 -9.10 -12.88 0.14
C LEU A 148 -10.39 -13.69 -0.02
N CYS A 149 -10.34 -14.81 -0.71
CA CYS A 149 -11.54 -15.59 -1.01
C CYS A 149 -11.27 -17.09 -1.02
N ASP A 150 -12.34 -17.87 -1.20
CA ASP A 150 -12.24 -19.28 -1.55
C ASP A 150 -11.71 -19.44 -2.97
N ARG A 151 -10.77 -20.35 -3.15
CA ARG A 151 -10.14 -20.62 -4.45
C ARG A 151 -11.13 -21.13 -5.51
N ASP A 152 -12.06 -21.99 -5.11
CA ASP A 152 -12.99 -22.65 -6.04
C ASP A 152 -14.11 -21.70 -6.49
N LYS A 153 -14.27 -20.60 -5.78
CA LYS A 153 -15.27 -19.55 -6.03
C LYS A 153 -14.63 -18.17 -5.94
N ALA A 154 -13.54 -18.01 -6.68
CA ALA A 154 -12.76 -16.77 -6.66
C ALA A 154 -13.59 -15.56 -7.10
N ILE A 155 -13.47 -14.48 -6.35
CA ILE A 155 -14.08 -13.18 -6.65
C ILE A 155 -13.08 -12.09 -6.27
N ILE A 156 -13.03 -11.03 -7.03
CA ILE A 156 -12.31 -9.80 -6.73
C ILE A 156 -13.35 -8.77 -6.32
N LEU A 157 -13.37 -8.40 -5.05
CA LEU A 157 -14.23 -7.35 -4.53
C LEU A 157 -13.76 -5.99 -5.06
N GLU A 158 -14.60 -4.97 -4.94
CA GLU A 158 -14.28 -3.63 -5.38
C GLU A 158 -12.92 -3.17 -4.83
N LYS A 159 -12.02 -2.77 -5.74
CA LYS A 159 -10.67 -2.31 -5.36
C LYS A 159 -10.76 -0.92 -4.72
N MET A 160 -10.06 -0.76 -3.60
CA MET A 160 -9.89 0.57 -3.00
C MET A 160 -9.00 1.42 -3.91
N THR A 161 -9.49 2.60 -4.28
CA THR A 161 -8.71 3.56 -5.08
C THR A 161 -7.95 4.49 -4.15
N PHE A 162 -6.63 4.48 -4.25
CA PHE A 162 -5.76 5.36 -3.48
C PHE A 162 -5.28 6.50 -4.38
N PRO A 163 -5.24 7.75 -3.87
CA PRO A 163 -4.73 8.87 -4.65
C PRO A 163 -3.23 8.74 -4.89
N GLU A 164 -2.77 9.24 -6.04
CA GLU A 164 -1.35 9.29 -6.38
C GLU A 164 -0.61 10.29 -5.47
N PRO A 165 0.64 9.97 -5.04
CA PRO A 165 1.47 10.90 -4.30
C PRO A 165 1.72 12.19 -5.08
N VAL A 166 1.73 13.34 -4.37
CA VAL A 166 1.88 14.66 -4.99
C VAL A 166 3.22 15.34 -4.71
N ILE A 167 3.95 14.90 -3.69
CA ILE A 167 5.28 15.44 -3.36
C ILE A 167 6.28 14.33 -3.11
N SER A 168 7.55 14.64 -3.38
CA SER A 168 8.66 13.70 -3.18
C SER A 168 9.83 14.38 -2.47
N VAL A 169 10.49 13.63 -1.59
CA VAL A 169 11.71 14.06 -0.91
C VAL A 169 12.75 12.94 -0.98
N ALA A 170 14.03 13.31 -1.00
CA ALA A 170 15.12 12.36 -0.89
C ALA A 170 15.42 12.08 0.59
N VAL A 171 15.65 10.81 0.90
CA VAL A 171 16.01 10.35 2.24
C VAL A 171 17.36 9.64 2.18
N GLU A 172 18.30 10.11 2.98
CA GLU A 172 19.65 9.57 3.04
C GLU A 172 19.95 9.07 4.45
N PRO A 173 20.37 7.81 4.62
CA PRO A 173 20.75 7.30 5.92
C PRO A 173 22.00 8.00 6.43
N LYS A 174 22.10 8.26 7.73
CA LYS A 174 23.31 8.89 8.30
C LYS A 174 24.49 7.94 8.37
N THR A 175 24.24 6.65 8.53
CA THR A 175 25.28 5.60 8.62
C THR A 175 24.96 4.42 7.72
N LYS A 176 25.97 3.57 7.42
CA LYS A 176 25.76 2.34 6.66
C LYS A 176 24.82 1.35 7.36
N THR A 177 24.84 1.33 8.69
CA THR A 177 23.93 0.49 9.48
C THR A 177 22.48 0.97 9.36
N ASP A 178 22.29 2.29 9.27
CA ASP A 178 20.96 2.86 9.08
C ASP A 178 20.39 2.58 7.69
N GLN A 179 21.21 2.30 6.68
CA GLN A 179 20.76 2.00 5.32
C GLN A 179 19.93 0.71 5.27
N GLU A 180 20.39 -0.38 5.91
CA GLU A 180 19.65 -1.65 5.95
C GLU A 180 18.36 -1.52 6.76
N LYS A 181 18.44 -0.85 7.91
CA LYS A 181 17.27 -0.56 8.73
C LYS A 181 16.27 0.31 8.01
N MET A 182 16.73 1.34 7.28
CA MET A 182 15.91 2.25 6.50
C MET A 182 15.14 1.52 5.40
N SER A 183 15.82 0.66 4.65
CA SER A 183 15.17 -0.13 3.60
C SER A 183 14.05 -1.01 4.17
N THR A 184 14.31 -1.67 5.31
CA THR A 184 13.31 -2.49 6.00
C THR A 184 12.15 -1.66 6.53
N ALA A 185 12.44 -0.51 7.14
CA ALA A 185 11.42 0.41 7.67
C ALA A 185 10.52 0.97 6.58
N LEU A 186 11.12 1.47 5.49
CA LEU A 186 10.39 2.02 4.35
C LEU A 186 9.52 0.96 3.67
N GLY A 187 10.03 -0.27 3.51
CA GLY A 187 9.25 -1.38 2.96
C GLY A 187 8.01 -1.71 3.81
N ARG A 188 8.12 -1.71 5.13
CA ARG A 188 6.98 -1.93 6.04
C ARG A 188 5.98 -0.78 6.00
N LEU A 189 6.46 0.46 6.02
CA LEU A 189 5.61 1.65 5.95
C LEU A 189 4.85 1.73 4.62
N ALA A 190 5.47 1.34 3.51
CA ALA A 190 4.81 1.26 2.21
C ALA A 190 3.75 0.13 2.12
N GLN A 191 3.91 -0.96 2.90
CA GLN A 191 2.87 -1.97 3.01
C GLN A 191 1.65 -1.49 3.81
N GLU A 192 1.88 -0.65 4.83
CA GLU A 192 0.81 -0.09 5.65
C GLU A 192 0.01 0.99 4.91
N ASP A 193 0.68 1.82 4.13
CA ASP A 193 0.09 2.99 3.47
C ASP A 193 0.28 2.93 1.95
N PRO A 194 -0.77 2.60 1.20
CA PRO A 194 -0.71 2.52 -0.27
C PRO A 194 -0.52 3.89 -0.97
N SER A 195 -0.74 5.01 -0.27
CA SER A 195 -0.48 6.36 -0.80
C SER A 195 0.98 6.81 -0.60
N PHE A 196 1.78 6.00 0.08
CA PHE A 196 3.21 6.19 0.29
C PHE A 196 4.01 5.32 -0.67
N ARG A 197 4.91 5.91 -1.45
CA ARG A 197 5.77 5.19 -2.39
C ARG A 197 7.24 5.40 -2.09
N VAL A 198 8.02 4.38 -2.36
CA VAL A 198 9.48 4.40 -2.19
C VAL A 198 10.13 3.98 -3.50
N ASN A 199 10.97 4.83 -4.05
CA ASN A 199 11.74 4.57 -5.25
C ASN A 199 13.23 4.81 -4.98
N SER A 200 14.08 4.01 -5.60
CA SER A 200 15.51 4.27 -5.66
C SER A 200 15.84 4.83 -7.03
N ASP A 201 16.39 6.03 -7.06
CA ASP A 201 16.88 6.62 -8.30
C ASP A 201 18.22 6.01 -8.63
N GLU A 202 18.31 5.30 -9.75
CA GLU A 202 19.52 4.60 -10.18
C GLU A 202 20.65 5.57 -10.59
N GLU A 203 20.29 6.77 -11.05
CA GLU A 203 21.27 7.76 -11.53
C GLU A 203 21.93 8.52 -10.37
N SER A 204 21.13 8.99 -9.41
CA SER A 204 21.65 9.71 -8.24
C SER A 204 22.02 8.78 -7.08
N GLY A 205 21.53 7.53 -7.09
CA GLY A 205 21.66 6.59 -5.98
C GLY A 205 20.83 6.96 -4.73
N GLN A 206 19.96 7.96 -4.84
CA GLN A 206 19.13 8.43 -3.74
C GLN A 206 17.89 7.56 -3.55
N THR A 207 17.47 7.38 -2.30
CA THR A 207 16.15 6.84 -1.99
C THR A 207 15.15 7.98 -1.94
N ILE A 208 14.16 7.95 -2.81
CA ILE A 208 13.10 8.95 -2.93
C ILE A 208 11.83 8.38 -2.30
N ILE A 209 11.25 9.12 -1.37
CA ILE A 209 9.95 8.82 -0.78
C ILE A 209 8.92 9.82 -1.28
N SER A 210 7.74 9.33 -1.66
CA SER A 210 6.66 10.15 -2.21
C SER A 210 5.39 9.96 -1.38
N GLY A 211 4.66 11.04 -1.16
CA GLY A 211 3.46 11.05 -0.32
C GLY A 211 2.49 12.16 -0.67
N MET A 212 1.39 12.22 0.06
CA MET A 212 0.26 13.12 -0.17
C MET A 212 0.52 14.58 0.23
N GLY A 213 1.60 14.86 0.97
CA GLY A 213 1.92 16.19 1.44
C GLY A 213 3.08 16.20 2.43
N GLU A 214 3.59 17.40 2.75
CA GLU A 214 4.73 17.59 3.69
C GLU A 214 4.47 16.90 5.03
N LEU A 215 3.32 17.16 5.64
CA LEU A 215 2.97 16.56 6.93
C LEU A 215 2.92 15.04 6.88
N HIS A 216 2.46 14.46 5.77
CA HIS A 216 2.45 13.01 5.58
C HIS A 216 3.87 12.45 5.61
N LEU A 217 4.79 13.03 4.84
CA LEU A 217 6.19 12.59 4.79
C LEU A 217 6.91 12.84 6.12
N ASP A 218 6.63 13.94 6.81
CA ASP A 218 7.18 14.23 8.15
C ASP A 218 6.75 13.16 9.16
N VAL A 219 5.48 12.74 9.15
CA VAL A 219 4.98 11.66 10.01
C VAL A 219 5.68 10.33 9.69
N ILE A 220 5.87 10.00 8.41
CA ILE A 220 6.58 8.78 7.99
C ILE A 220 8.02 8.79 8.50
N VAL A 221 8.73 9.90 8.35
CA VAL A 221 10.12 10.05 8.83
C VAL A 221 10.20 9.98 10.35
N ASP A 222 9.27 10.60 11.06
CA ASP A 222 9.21 10.54 12.51
C ASP A 222 8.90 9.10 12.99
N ARG A 223 8.04 8.36 12.30
CA ARG A 223 7.80 6.93 12.54
C ARG A 223 9.05 6.08 12.30
N MET A 224 9.81 6.33 11.20
CA MET A 224 11.08 5.64 10.96
C MET A 224 12.03 5.80 12.15
N LYS A 225 12.13 7.01 12.68
CA LYS A 225 12.98 7.29 13.84
C LYS A 225 12.49 6.62 15.12
N ARG A 226 11.18 6.71 15.41
CA ARG A 226 10.63 6.22 16.69
C ARG A 226 10.40 4.71 16.74
N GLU A 227 9.94 4.12 15.64
CA GLU A 227 9.54 2.72 15.59
C GLU A 227 10.67 1.79 15.12
N PHE A 228 11.57 2.30 14.29
CA PHE A 228 12.62 1.50 13.65
C PHE A 228 14.04 1.92 14.05
N ASP A 229 14.17 2.98 14.86
CA ASP A 229 15.48 3.50 15.30
C ASP A 229 16.41 3.81 14.11
N VAL A 230 15.87 4.51 13.09
CA VAL A 230 16.58 4.93 11.88
C VAL A 230 16.76 6.44 11.89
N GLU A 231 18.00 6.90 11.77
CA GLU A 231 18.30 8.30 11.56
C GLU A 231 18.60 8.58 10.08
N ALA A 232 17.85 9.51 9.49
CA ALA A 232 18.00 9.90 8.11
C ALA A 232 18.02 11.42 7.95
N ASN A 233 18.72 11.89 6.92
CA ASN A 233 18.65 13.26 6.44
C ASN A 233 17.59 13.36 5.37
N ILE A 234 16.81 14.44 5.39
CA ILE A 234 15.78 14.72 4.39
C ILE A 234 16.26 15.86 3.53
N GLY A 235 16.16 15.73 2.22
CA GLY A 235 16.56 16.72 1.25
C GLY A 235 15.65 16.76 0.03
N LYS A 236 15.92 17.71 -0.85
CA LYS A 236 15.28 17.72 -2.17
C LYS A 236 15.92 16.65 -3.04
N PRO A 237 15.16 15.96 -3.90
CA PRO A 237 15.72 15.06 -4.89
C PRO A 237 16.74 15.78 -5.78
N GLN A 238 17.83 15.11 -6.09
CA GLN A 238 18.80 15.64 -7.06
C GLN A 238 18.22 15.51 -8.47
N VAL A 239 18.48 16.51 -9.30
CA VAL A 239 18.12 16.47 -10.70
C VAL A 239 19.21 15.73 -11.45
N ALA A 240 18.89 14.59 -12.04
CA ALA A 240 19.80 13.87 -12.92
C ALA A 240 19.81 14.57 -14.30
N TYR A 241 20.91 15.25 -14.58
CA TYR A 241 21.11 15.89 -15.89
C TYR A 241 21.57 14.84 -16.90
N ARG A 242 20.88 14.76 -18.02
CA ARG A 242 21.30 13.95 -19.16
C ARG A 242 21.85 14.85 -20.26
N GLU A 243 22.99 14.48 -20.82
CA GLU A 243 23.60 15.17 -21.93
C GLU A 243 23.27 14.44 -23.24
N THR A 244 23.02 15.21 -24.29
CA THR A 244 22.83 14.68 -25.65
C THR A 244 23.60 15.51 -26.64
N ILE A 245 23.93 14.90 -27.76
CA ILE A 245 24.57 15.61 -28.90
C ILE A 245 23.48 15.90 -29.93
N ARG A 246 23.58 17.09 -30.54
CA ARG A 246 22.63 17.54 -31.59
C ARG A 246 23.21 17.48 -33.00
N GLN A 247 24.49 17.27 -33.12
CA GLN A 247 25.21 17.23 -34.40
C GLN A 247 26.23 16.10 -34.38
N MET A 248 26.49 15.55 -35.57
CA MET A 248 27.57 14.58 -35.74
C MET A 248 28.88 15.23 -35.45
N VAL A 249 29.71 14.61 -34.62
CA VAL A 249 31.05 15.10 -34.26
C VAL A 249 32.06 13.96 -34.38
N GLU A 250 33.22 14.25 -34.95
CA GLU A 250 34.36 13.35 -34.93
C GLU A 250 35.44 13.92 -34.00
N SER A 251 35.99 13.07 -33.15
CA SER A 251 36.99 13.45 -32.18
C SER A 251 38.12 12.42 -32.13
N GLU A 252 39.37 12.93 -32.13
CA GLU A 252 40.56 12.13 -31.94
C GLU A 252 40.97 12.14 -30.48
N GLY A 253 41.07 10.96 -29.87
CA GLY A 253 41.62 10.77 -28.53
C GLY A 253 42.99 10.07 -28.61
N LYS A 254 44.04 10.76 -28.23
CA LYS A 254 45.40 10.21 -28.18
C LYS A 254 45.94 10.27 -26.77
N PHE A 255 46.25 9.12 -26.21
CA PHE A 255 46.88 9.00 -24.89
C PHE A 255 48.29 8.44 -25.06
N VAL A 256 49.27 9.24 -24.66
CA VAL A 256 50.68 8.82 -24.65
C VAL A 256 51.23 9.11 -23.26
N ARG A 257 51.62 8.10 -22.54
CA ARG A 257 52.27 8.24 -21.24
C ARG A 257 53.51 7.36 -21.19
N GLN A 258 54.67 7.96 -20.99
CA GLN A 258 55.90 7.24 -20.80
C GLN A 258 56.50 7.63 -19.44
N SER A 259 56.51 6.70 -18.52
CA SER A 259 57.19 6.85 -17.24
C SER A 259 57.90 5.54 -16.94
N GLY A 260 59.26 5.55 -17.20
CA GLY A 260 60.12 4.43 -16.83
C GLY A 260 59.80 3.07 -17.44
N GLY A 261 60.51 2.68 -18.50
CA GLY A 261 60.58 1.29 -19.00
C GLY A 261 59.43 0.74 -19.86
N LYS A 262 58.18 0.98 -19.57
CA LYS A 262 57.00 0.56 -20.39
C LYS A 262 56.08 1.75 -20.63
N GLY A 263 56.05 2.23 -21.88
CA GLY A 263 55.09 3.26 -22.31
C GLY A 263 53.67 2.74 -22.45
N GLN A 264 52.72 3.59 -22.12
CA GLN A 264 51.30 3.35 -22.41
C GLN A 264 50.90 4.21 -23.61
N TYR A 265 50.27 3.59 -24.59
CA TYR A 265 49.80 4.27 -25.80
C TYR A 265 48.40 3.80 -26.13
N GLY A 266 47.50 4.75 -26.35
CA GLY A 266 46.16 4.54 -26.85
C GLY A 266 45.81 5.64 -27.85
N HIS A 267 45.28 5.28 -28.98
CA HIS A 267 44.85 6.21 -30.00
C HIS A 267 43.51 5.74 -30.57
N VAL A 268 42.49 6.55 -30.46
CA VAL A 268 41.13 6.26 -30.92
C VAL A 268 40.59 7.44 -31.72
N TRP A 269 39.86 7.13 -32.76
CA TRP A 269 38.99 8.05 -33.46
C TRP A 269 37.55 7.66 -33.16
N ILE A 270 36.77 8.59 -32.65
CA ILE A 270 35.37 8.35 -32.28
C ILE A 270 34.52 9.28 -33.14
N LYS A 271 33.56 8.68 -33.84
CA LYS A 271 32.47 9.37 -34.51
C LYS A 271 31.22 9.18 -33.67
N ILE A 272 30.62 10.27 -33.22
CA ILE A 272 29.40 10.26 -32.42
C ILE A 272 28.34 11.01 -33.20
N GLU A 273 27.18 10.40 -33.35
CA GLU A 273 26.04 10.97 -34.06
C GLU A 273 24.77 10.88 -33.20
N PRO A 274 23.81 11.83 -33.33
CA PRO A 274 22.54 11.76 -32.63
C PRO A 274 21.81 10.48 -33.00
N LEU A 275 21.28 9.77 -32.00
CA LEU A 275 20.39 8.66 -32.24
C LEU A 275 19.04 9.23 -32.67
N VAL A 276 18.65 9.00 -33.92
CA VAL A 276 17.31 9.33 -34.40
C VAL A 276 16.39 8.18 -33.94
N HIS A 277 15.63 8.39 -32.88
CA HIS A 277 14.54 7.51 -32.59
C HIS A 277 13.46 7.72 -33.66
N GLU A 278 13.11 6.68 -34.41
CA GLU A 278 11.84 6.64 -35.12
C GLU A 278 10.74 6.81 -34.09
N GLU A 279 9.87 7.80 -34.28
CA GLU A 279 8.80 8.17 -33.38
C GLU A 279 7.94 6.94 -33.05
N THR A 280 8.19 6.32 -31.93
CA THR A 280 7.15 5.61 -31.19
C THR A 280 6.43 6.68 -30.36
N GLU A 281 5.14 6.81 -30.58
CA GLU A 281 4.22 7.73 -29.91
C GLU A 281 4.19 7.45 -28.39
N GLU A 282 5.18 7.89 -27.67
CA GLU A 282 5.09 8.16 -26.24
C GLU A 282 5.65 9.56 -26.03
N GLU A 283 4.73 10.51 -25.88
CA GLU A 283 5.02 11.88 -25.51
C GLU A 283 5.69 11.92 -24.14
N ASP A 284 7.00 11.91 -24.11
CA ASP A 284 7.75 12.34 -22.94
C ASP A 284 7.63 13.87 -22.81
N ILE A 285 6.60 14.30 -22.07
CA ILE A 285 6.47 15.71 -21.67
C ILE A 285 7.49 15.96 -20.56
N TYR A 286 8.65 16.49 -20.93
CA TYR A 286 9.57 17.10 -19.99
C TYR A 286 9.21 18.58 -19.81
N VAL A 287 8.70 18.93 -18.64
CA VAL A 287 8.58 20.30 -18.16
C VAL A 287 9.71 20.59 -17.19
#